data_7f62511b54d1747e085fba8af02dcd9a
#
_entry.id   7f62511b54d1747e085fba8af02dcd9a
#
_cell.length_a   1.000
_cell.length_b   1.000
_cell.length_c   1.000
_cell.angle_alpha   90.00
_cell.angle_beta   90.00
_cell.angle_gamma   90.00
#
_symmetry.space_group_name_H-M   'P 1'
#
loop_
_entity.id
_entity.type
_entity.pdbx_description
1 polymer ?
#
loop_
_entity_poly.entity_id
_entity_poly.type
_entity_poly.pdbx_seq_one_letter_code
_entity_poly.pdbx_strand_id
1 'polypeptide(L)'
;RIVAMSFCEPRSCGYELSFLRPLGLRLSGNPGTAKTTVARLLSQVLKEEEVLKYGHIVECGRQDLVGKYVGWTAQIVESKFQAARGGILFIDEAYSLVEDNRTYGAEAINTIVQEMENYRDEVIVIFAGYPEKMKEFLEQNEGLASRIAFHLNFPDYSPEELMQILDLMLEKSEYRMDERTREKCFSICADACREENYGNGRFVRNLLDHAIMRQADRLIREHQNGTLEKEEACLLTADDFEMIGLKKKPQSRQIGFCAGRTA
;
A
#
# COMPACT_ATOMS: atom_id res chain seq x y z
N ARG A 1 -15.71 5.85 0.56
CA ARG A 1 -16.67 5.79 1.72
C ARG A 1 -15.96 5.86 3.08
N ILE A 2 -14.79 5.24 3.26
CA ILE A 2 -14.07 5.22 4.56
C ILE A 2 -13.52 6.61 4.92
N VAL A 3 -13.02 7.36 3.95
CA VAL A 3 -12.53 8.73 4.17
C VAL A 3 -13.69 9.70 4.41
N ALA A 4 -14.84 9.49 3.77
CA ALA A 4 -16.02 10.35 3.93
C ALA A 4 -16.77 10.18 5.26
N MET A 5 -16.59 9.06 5.97
CA MET A 5 -17.29 8.84 7.26
C MET A 5 -16.56 9.45 8.46
N SER A 6 -15.29 9.83 8.33
CA SER A 6 -14.53 10.51 9.40
C SER A 6 -14.39 12.02 9.20
N PHE A 7 -14.65 12.51 7.99
CA PHE A 7 -14.69 13.94 7.69
C PHE A 7 -16.14 14.32 7.43
N CYS A 8 -16.84 14.80 8.46
CA CYS A 8 -18.13 15.46 8.35
C CYS A 8 -18.05 16.58 7.30
N GLU A 9 -19.14 16.81 6.59
CA GLU A 9 -19.23 17.84 5.54
C GLU A 9 -18.59 19.17 5.98
N PRO A 10 -17.61 19.69 5.23
CA PRO A 10 -16.73 20.79 5.69
C PRO A 10 -17.38 22.15 5.85
N ARG A 11 -18.67 22.31 5.60
CA ARG A 11 -19.31 23.64 5.52
C ARG A 11 -20.36 23.96 6.58
N SER A 12 -20.68 23.07 7.51
CA SER A 12 -21.70 23.34 8.53
C SER A 12 -21.26 23.24 9.98
N CYS A 13 -20.03 22.76 10.24
CA CYS A 13 -19.49 22.69 11.59
C CYS A 13 -18.11 23.32 11.57
N GLY A 14 -17.94 24.48 12.21
CA GLY A 14 -16.68 25.24 12.29
C GLY A 14 -15.58 24.53 13.10
N TYR A 15 -15.33 23.27 12.83
CA TYR A 15 -14.18 22.55 13.36
C TYR A 15 -12.99 22.87 12.48
N GLU A 16 -12.10 23.70 12.98
CA GLU A 16 -10.78 23.90 12.40
C GLU A 16 -10.06 22.55 12.34
N LEU A 17 -9.70 22.08 11.14
CA LEU A 17 -8.83 20.90 10.94
C LEU A 17 -7.41 21.13 11.49
N SER A 18 -7.17 22.26 12.13
CA SER A 18 -5.94 22.62 12.83
C SER A 18 -5.56 21.60 13.92
N PHE A 19 -6.51 20.84 14.48
CA PHE A 19 -6.22 19.77 15.44
C PHE A 19 -5.46 18.58 14.82
N LEU A 20 -5.40 18.45 13.50
CA LEU A 20 -4.61 17.41 12.83
C LEU A 20 -3.11 17.75 12.76
N ARG A 21 -2.70 18.97 13.09
CA ARG A 21 -1.32 19.44 12.92
C ARG A 21 -0.25 18.78 13.80
N PRO A 22 -0.47 18.31 15.03
CA PRO A 22 0.63 17.68 15.77
C PRO A 22 0.66 16.15 15.67
N LEU A 23 0.00 15.53 14.67
CA LEU A 23 -0.40 14.14 14.82
C LEU A 23 0.26 13.20 13.82
N GLY A 24 0.85 12.15 14.38
CA GLY A 24 1.15 10.95 13.62
C GLY A 24 -0.13 10.16 13.32
N LEU A 25 -0.19 9.59 12.13
CA LEU A 25 -1.24 8.65 11.72
C LEU A 25 -0.65 7.25 11.55
N ARG A 26 -1.40 6.23 11.95
CA ARG A 26 -1.10 4.83 11.64
C ARG A 26 -2.08 4.33 10.60
N LEU A 27 -1.56 3.84 9.46
CA LEU A 27 -2.32 3.12 8.45
C LEU A 27 -1.96 1.64 8.51
N SER A 28 -2.86 0.80 8.99
CA SER A 28 -2.65 -0.65 9.09
C SER A 28 -3.56 -1.41 8.14
N GLY A 29 -3.04 -2.43 7.49
CA GLY A 29 -3.78 -3.27 6.55
C GLY A 29 -2.87 -4.17 5.73
N ASN A 30 -3.45 -5.19 5.11
CA ASN A 30 -2.74 -6.14 4.26
C ASN A 30 -2.18 -5.49 2.99
N PRO A 31 -1.31 -6.18 2.21
CA PRO A 31 -0.80 -5.64 0.96
C PRO A 31 -1.92 -5.32 -0.04
N GLY A 32 -1.76 -4.22 -0.76
CA GLY A 32 -2.73 -3.84 -1.80
C GLY A 32 -4.03 -3.21 -1.31
N THR A 33 -4.19 -2.91 -0.02
CA THR A 33 -5.37 -2.22 0.54
C THR A 33 -5.33 -0.70 0.37
N ALA A 34 -4.56 -0.18 -0.56
CA ALA A 34 -4.46 1.23 -0.98
C ALA A 34 -3.96 2.22 0.09
N LYS A 35 -3.19 1.79 1.11
CA LYS A 35 -2.65 2.69 2.16
C LYS A 35 -1.91 3.90 1.60
N THR A 36 -0.97 3.69 0.68
CA THR A 36 -0.21 4.77 0.04
C THR A 36 -1.08 5.67 -0.82
N THR A 37 -2.07 5.10 -1.52
CA THR A 37 -3.03 5.87 -2.35
C THR A 37 -3.85 6.80 -1.47
N VAL A 38 -4.35 6.31 -0.34
CA VAL A 38 -5.12 7.12 0.62
C VAL A 38 -4.23 8.20 1.25
N ALA A 39 -2.97 7.92 1.56
CA ALA A 39 -2.04 8.93 2.05
C ALA A 39 -1.84 10.07 1.05
N ARG A 40 -1.73 9.76 -0.26
CA ARG A 40 -1.64 10.76 -1.33
C ARG A 40 -2.92 11.58 -1.48
N LEU A 41 -4.09 10.95 -1.42
CA LEU A 41 -5.37 11.65 -1.45
C LEU A 41 -5.54 12.56 -0.23
N LEU A 42 -5.16 12.06 0.95
CA LEU A 42 -5.19 12.84 2.18
C LEU A 42 -4.31 14.09 2.07
N SER A 43 -3.11 13.97 1.47
CA SER A 43 -2.23 15.12 1.28
C SER A 43 -2.84 16.21 0.40
N GLN A 44 -3.61 15.83 -0.62
CA GLN A 44 -4.32 16.78 -1.50
C GLN A 44 -5.46 17.47 -0.76
N VAL A 45 -6.30 16.70 -0.06
CA VAL A 45 -7.41 17.23 0.75
C VAL A 45 -6.88 18.21 1.81
N LEU A 46 -5.83 17.84 2.54
CA LEU A 46 -5.24 18.69 3.57
C LEU A 46 -4.61 19.97 3.00
N LYS A 47 -4.15 19.94 1.76
CA LYS A 47 -3.71 21.14 1.04
C LYS A 47 -4.89 22.02 0.65
N GLU A 48 -5.96 21.45 0.10
CA GLU A 48 -7.17 22.18 -0.29
C GLU A 48 -7.85 22.86 0.90
N GLU A 49 -7.79 22.23 2.08
CA GLU A 49 -8.30 22.76 3.35
C GLU A 49 -7.26 23.65 4.08
N GLU A 50 -6.18 24.02 3.43
CA GLU A 50 -5.11 24.91 3.95
C GLU A 50 -4.42 24.41 5.24
N VAL A 51 -4.59 23.13 5.60
CA VAL A 51 -3.88 22.49 6.72
C VAL A 51 -2.41 22.30 6.38
N LEU A 52 -2.12 21.86 5.15
CA LEU A 52 -0.75 21.72 4.63
C LEU A 52 -0.44 22.78 3.59
N LYS A 53 0.74 23.39 3.71
CA LYS A 53 1.16 24.46 2.80
C LYS A 53 1.36 24.00 1.37
N TYR A 54 1.99 22.83 1.17
CA TYR A 54 2.34 22.32 -0.16
C TYR A 54 1.59 21.04 -0.53
N GLY A 55 1.21 20.23 0.43
CA GLY A 55 0.48 18.98 0.20
C GLY A 55 1.25 17.95 -0.63
N HIS A 56 2.57 17.99 -0.62
CA HIS A 56 3.40 16.95 -1.20
C HIS A 56 3.61 15.81 -0.20
N ILE A 57 4.02 14.65 -0.71
CA ILE A 57 4.32 13.48 0.09
C ILE A 57 5.75 13.02 -0.15
N VAL A 58 6.48 12.77 0.93
CA VAL A 58 7.81 12.18 0.91
C VAL A 58 7.65 10.74 1.38
N GLU A 59 7.82 9.80 0.48
CA GLU A 59 7.71 8.37 0.75
C GLU A 59 9.09 7.82 1.15
N CYS A 60 9.15 7.08 2.25
CA CYS A 60 10.36 6.49 2.81
C CYS A 60 10.10 5.05 3.24
N GLY A 61 11.06 4.18 2.98
CA GLY A 61 11.18 2.89 3.64
C GLY A 61 12.37 2.89 4.59
N ARG A 62 12.63 1.75 5.26
CA ARG A 62 13.77 1.58 6.15
C ARG A 62 15.09 2.01 5.50
N GLN A 63 15.34 1.60 4.26
CA GLN A 63 16.57 1.90 3.51
C GLN A 63 16.81 3.39 3.31
N ASP A 64 15.75 4.21 3.35
CA ASP A 64 15.79 5.65 3.15
C ASP A 64 15.97 6.42 4.46
N LEU A 65 15.87 5.74 5.62
CA LEU A 65 15.93 6.33 6.95
C LEU A 65 17.14 5.86 7.76
N VAL A 66 17.70 4.70 7.45
CA VAL A 66 18.82 4.10 8.17
C VAL A 66 20.14 4.31 7.42
N GLY A 67 21.07 4.96 8.06
CA GLY A 67 22.41 5.21 7.53
C GLY A 67 23.28 3.96 7.52
N LYS A 68 24.29 3.93 6.64
CA LYS A 68 25.29 2.85 6.57
C LYS A 68 26.40 2.98 7.63
N TYR A 69 26.59 4.16 8.18
CA TYR A 69 27.65 4.49 9.15
C TYR A 69 27.07 5.11 10.40
N VAL A 70 27.81 5.01 11.51
CA VAL A 70 27.44 5.60 12.79
C VAL A 70 27.23 7.11 12.65
N GLY A 71 26.15 7.66 13.21
CA GLY A 71 25.84 9.08 13.18
C GLY A 71 25.21 9.60 11.89
N TRP A 72 25.07 8.77 10.85
CA TRP A 72 24.42 9.20 9.60
C TRP A 72 22.91 9.08 9.64
N THR A 73 22.38 8.18 10.46
CA THR A 73 20.93 7.93 10.57
C THR A 73 20.20 9.19 10.98
N ALA A 74 20.66 9.90 12.00
CA ALA A 74 20.04 11.13 12.47
C ALA A 74 19.97 12.19 11.35
N GLN A 75 21.09 12.43 10.65
CA GLN A 75 21.16 13.41 9.56
C GLN A 75 20.22 13.04 8.39
N ILE A 76 20.11 11.75 8.08
CA ILE A 76 19.20 11.27 7.03
C ILE A 76 17.75 11.54 7.43
N VAL A 77 17.36 11.17 8.66
CA VAL A 77 16.01 11.40 9.17
C VAL A 77 15.68 12.90 9.15
N GLU A 78 16.55 13.75 9.69
CA GLU A 78 16.38 15.22 9.65
C GLU A 78 16.18 15.73 8.21
N SER A 79 16.98 15.26 7.25
CA SER A 79 16.86 15.66 5.86
C SER A 79 15.50 15.26 5.25
N LYS A 80 14.93 14.12 5.66
CA LYS A 80 13.61 13.67 5.21
C LYS A 80 12.50 14.53 5.80
N PHE A 81 12.60 14.93 7.08
CA PHE A 81 11.67 15.88 7.70
C PHE A 81 11.74 17.25 7.03
N GLN A 82 12.94 17.76 6.73
CA GLN A 82 13.10 19.00 5.97
C GLN A 82 12.46 18.91 4.59
N ALA A 83 12.65 17.78 3.87
CA ALA A 83 12.04 17.55 2.57
C ALA A 83 10.52 17.44 2.65
N ALA A 84 9.96 16.93 3.76
CA ALA A 84 8.51 16.80 3.96
C ALA A 84 7.83 18.08 4.50
N ARG A 85 8.58 19.13 4.75
CA ARG A 85 8.09 20.37 5.36
C ARG A 85 6.93 20.99 4.57
N GLY A 86 5.79 21.18 5.22
CA GLY A 86 4.55 21.65 4.59
C GLY A 86 3.78 20.57 3.83
N GLY A 87 4.12 19.30 4.07
CA GLY A 87 3.53 18.12 3.46
C GLY A 87 3.45 16.94 4.42
N ILE A 88 3.54 15.73 3.86
CA ILE A 88 3.44 14.46 4.58
C ILE A 88 4.75 13.68 4.45
N LEU A 89 5.24 13.16 5.57
CA LEU A 89 6.27 12.12 5.60
C LEU A 89 5.58 10.76 5.76
N PHE A 90 5.62 9.93 4.71
CA PHE A 90 5.02 8.61 4.69
C PHE A 90 6.09 7.54 4.86
N ILE A 91 6.02 6.78 5.94
CA ILE A 91 6.96 5.70 6.27
C ILE A 91 6.26 4.37 6.03
N ASP A 92 6.62 3.70 4.94
CA ASP A 92 6.06 2.38 4.62
C ASP A 92 6.84 1.27 5.35
N GLU A 93 6.10 0.23 5.76
CA GLU A 93 6.64 -0.89 6.53
C GLU A 93 7.46 -0.42 7.75
N ALA A 94 6.92 0.56 8.50
CA ALA A 94 7.62 1.23 9.60
C ALA A 94 8.17 0.25 10.66
N TYR A 95 7.51 -0.88 10.86
CA TYR A 95 7.97 -1.96 11.75
C TYR A 95 9.35 -2.52 11.35
N SER A 96 9.74 -2.39 10.08
CA SER A 96 11.04 -2.85 9.59
C SER A 96 12.22 -2.11 10.26
N LEU A 97 11.98 -0.94 10.86
CA LEU A 97 12.98 -0.20 11.62
C LEU A 97 13.46 -0.96 12.88
N VAL A 98 12.61 -1.85 13.46
CA VAL A 98 12.94 -2.64 14.66
C VAL A 98 13.32 -4.09 14.36
N GLU A 99 13.05 -4.62 13.16
CA GLU A 99 13.30 -6.02 12.81
C GLU A 99 14.78 -6.42 12.83
N ASP A 100 15.71 -5.48 12.77
CA ASP A 100 17.15 -5.73 12.92
C ASP A 100 17.61 -5.36 14.31
N ASN A 101 18.19 -6.29 15.05
CA ASN A 101 18.86 -6.09 16.34
C ASN A 101 20.08 -5.14 16.27
N ARG A 102 20.24 -4.36 15.21
CA ARG A 102 21.29 -3.37 15.05
C ARG A 102 20.83 -2.02 15.59
N THR A 103 21.71 -1.35 16.29
CA THR A 103 21.49 -0.06 16.99
C THR A 103 20.93 1.08 16.12
N TYR A 104 21.09 0.99 14.80
CA TYR A 104 20.71 2.05 13.85
C TYR A 104 19.20 2.25 13.70
N GLY A 105 18.39 1.20 13.84
CA GLY A 105 16.94 1.32 13.79
C GLY A 105 16.36 2.06 14.99
N ALA A 106 16.90 1.80 16.19
CA ALA A 106 16.52 2.52 17.40
C ALA A 106 16.94 4.01 17.32
N GLU A 107 18.11 4.30 16.75
CA GLU A 107 18.55 5.68 16.49
C GLU A 107 17.58 6.40 15.55
N ALA A 108 17.15 5.74 14.46
CA ALA A 108 16.16 6.29 13.53
C ALA A 108 14.85 6.63 14.25
N ILE A 109 14.32 5.71 15.06
CA ILE A 109 13.07 5.91 15.80
C ILE A 109 13.18 7.07 16.78
N ASN A 110 14.26 7.13 17.56
CA ASN A 110 14.48 8.21 18.52
C ASN A 110 14.56 9.58 17.80
N THR A 111 15.26 9.64 16.67
CA THR A 111 15.32 10.86 15.86
C THR A 111 13.96 11.21 15.27
N ILE A 112 13.19 10.23 14.75
CA ILE A 112 11.83 10.47 14.24
C ILE A 112 10.96 11.07 15.36
N VAL A 113 10.99 10.51 16.58
CA VAL A 113 10.23 11.03 17.72
C VAL A 113 10.59 12.47 18.03
N GLN A 114 11.87 12.81 17.99
CA GLN A 114 12.37 14.16 18.21
C GLN A 114 11.91 15.12 17.09
N GLU A 115 12.06 14.71 15.84
CA GLU A 115 11.70 15.54 14.69
C GLU A 115 10.16 15.70 14.54
N MET A 116 9.38 14.72 14.96
CA MET A 116 7.91 14.89 15.06
C MET A 116 7.52 16.03 16.00
N GLU A 117 8.30 16.28 17.05
CA GLU A 117 8.07 17.40 17.95
C GLU A 117 8.58 18.73 17.35
N ASN A 118 9.76 18.71 16.74
CA ASN A 118 10.40 19.90 16.14
C ASN A 118 9.55 20.44 14.96
N TYR A 119 8.98 19.56 14.14
CA TYR A 119 8.19 19.89 12.93
C TYR A 119 6.68 19.68 13.11
N ARG A 120 6.19 19.63 14.36
CA ARG A 120 4.79 19.30 14.67
C ARG A 120 3.75 20.14 13.93
N ASP A 121 4.06 21.41 13.64
CA ASP A 121 3.16 22.34 12.96
C ASP A 121 3.33 22.34 11.44
N GLU A 122 4.33 21.61 10.92
CA GLU A 122 4.74 21.68 9.53
C GLU A 122 4.70 20.36 8.78
N VAL A 123 4.81 19.23 9.48
CA VAL A 123 4.88 17.89 8.87
C VAL A 123 3.89 16.96 9.55
N ILE A 124 3.08 16.28 8.73
CA ILE A 124 2.26 15.16 9.20
C ILE A 124 3.01 13.86 8.91
N VAL A 125 3.19 13.01 9.93
CA VAL A 125 3.89 11.74 9.77
C VAL A 125 2.88 10.60 9.70
N ILE A 126 2.97 9.78 8.65
CA ILE A 126 2.13 8.60 8.46
C ILE A 126 2.99 7.35 8.51
N PHE A 127 2.68 6.47 9.46
CA PHE A 127 3.29 5.15 9.58
C PHE A 127 2.38 4.10 8.97
N ALA A 128 2.85 3.36 7.99
CA ALA A 128 2.09 2.32 7.32
C ALA A 128 2.72 0.94 7.53
N GLY A 129 1.88 -0.10 7.56
CA GLY A 129 2.36 -1.48 7.66
C GLY A 129 1.26 -2.50 7.91
N TYR A 130 1.67 -3.75 8.17
CA TYR A 130 0.78 -4.85 8.52
C TYR A 130 0.19 -4.67 9.92
N PRO A 131 -1.10 -5.00 10.16
CA PRO A 131 -1.78 -4.73 11.42
C PRO A 131 -1.04 -5.25 12.65
N GLU A 132 -0.68 -6.55 12.67
CA GLU A 132 -0.02 -7.18 13.81
C GLU A 132 1.38 -6.61 14.05
N LYS A 133 2.18 -6.48 13.00
CA LYS A 133 3.53 -5.92 13.09
C LYS A 133 3.53 -4.46 13.55
N MET A 134 2.54 -3.66 13.10
CA MET A 134 2.39 -2.27 13.52
C MET A 134 1.94 -2.15 14.98
N LYS A 135 1.17 -3.11 15.48
CA LYS A 135 0.81 -3.18 16.89
C LYS A 135 2.06 -3.45 17.74
N GLU A 136 2.84 -4.48 17.44
CA GLU A 136 4.10 -4.81 18.12
C GLU A 136 5.10 -3.65 18.07
N PHE A 137 5.22 -2.99 16.91
CA PHE A 137 6.09 -1.84 16.72
C PHE A 137 5.77 -0.69 17.68
N LEU A 138 4.48 -0.38 17.88
CA LEU A 138 4.06 0.70 18.77
C LEU A 138 4.16 0.28 20.26
N GLU A 139 3.89 -0.97 20.59
CA GLU A 139 4.05 -1.49 21.95
C GLU A 139 5.50 -1.40 22.43
N GLN A 140 6.47 -1.56 21.54
CA GLN A 140 7.89 -1.44 21.83
C GLN A 140 8.38 0.02 21.87
N ASN A 141 7.58 0.98 21.38
CA ASN A 141 7.99 2.38 21.23
C ASN A 141 6.94 3.35 21.77
N GLU A 142 6.84 3.44 23.10
CA GLU A 142 5.88 4.30 23.79
C GLU A 142 5.96 5.77 23.35
N GLY A 143 7.18 6.26 23.05
CA GLY A 143 7.41 7.61 22.54
C GLY A 143 6.71 7.88 21.20
N LEU A 144 6.68 6.90 20.29
CA LEU A 144 5.90 6.98 19.06
C LEU A 144 4.41 6.81 19.33
N ALA A 145 4.04 5.83 20.14
CA ALA A 145 2.64 5.53 20.45
C ALA A 145 1.89 6.76 20.99
N SER A 146 2.56 7.56 21.85
CA SER A 146 1.97 8.78 22.42
C SER A 146 1.75 9.91 21.41
N ARG A 147 2.47 9.88 20.27
CA ARG A 147 2.40 10.89 19.20
C ARG A 147 1.52 10.48 18.03
N ILE A 148 1.04 9.23 17.99
CA ILE A 148 0.13 8.73 16.96
C ILE A 148 -1.28 8.76 17.49
N ALA A 149 -2.05 9.80 17.13
CA ALA A 149 -3.40 9.97 17.63
C ALA A 149 -4.46 9.26 16.77
N PHE A 150 -4.18 9.04 15.48
CA PHE A 150 -5.14 8.44 14.57
C PHE A 150 -4.68 7.06 14.08
N HIS A 151 -5.60 6.10 14.19
CA HIS A 151 -5.40 4.73 13.76
C HIS A 151 -6.46 4.38 12.72
N LEU A 152 -6.04 4.25 11.46
CA LEU A 152 -6.89 3.83 10.37
C LEU A 152 -6.56 2.38 10.00
N ASN A 153 -7.56 1.52 10.05
CA ASN A 153 -7.44 0.14 9.64
C ASN A 153 -8.08 -0.06 8.27
N PHE A 154 -7.35 -0.69 7.37
CA PHE A 154 -7.76 -1.03 6.02
C PHE A 154 -8.05 -2.52 5.97
N PRO A 155 -9.33 -2.93 6.05
CA PRO A 155 -9.69 -4.32 5.90
C PRO A 155 -9.39 -4.81 4.47
N ASP A 156 -9.36 -6.13 4.30
CA ASP A 156 -9.30 -6.71 2.98
C ASP A 156 -10.58 -6.40 2.20
N TYR A 157 -10.45 -6.27 0.88
CA TYR A 157 -11.56 -5.98 0.00
C TYR A 157 -12.48 -7.18 -0.19
N SER A 158 -13.79 -6.91 -0.32
CA SER A 158 -14.77 -7.90 -0.75
C SER A 158 -14.62 -8.18 -2.27
N PRO A 159 -15.21 -9.30 -2.77
CA PRO A 159 -15.23 -9.56 -4.21
C PRO A 159 -15.85 -8.42 -5.02
N GLU A 160 -16.90 -7.79 -4.51
CA GLU A 160 -17.58 -6.65 -5.12
C GLU A 160 -16.65 -5.42 -5.20
N GLU A 161 -15.92 -5.14 -4.14
CA GLU A 161 -14.95 -4.04 -4.11
C GLU A 161 -13.77 -4.30 -5.06
N LEU A 162 -13.30 -5.56 -5.17
CA LEU A 162 -12.27 -5.94 -6.13
C LEU A 162 -12.75 -5.75 -7.58
N MET A 163 -14.03 -6.05 -7.87
CA MET A 163 -14.62 -5.79 -9.19
C MET A 163 -14.69 -4.29 -9.48
N GLN A 164 -15.03 -3.46 -8.50
CA GLN A 164 -15.00 -2.00 -8.67
C GLN A 164 -13.58 -1.49 -8.96
N ILE A 165 -12.57 -2.06 -8.30
CA ILE A 165 -11.16 -1.75 -8.57
C ILE A 165 -10.78 -2.18 -10.00
N LEU A 166 -11.23 -3.36 -10.44
CA LEU A 166 -11.00 -3.84 -11.81
C LEU A 166 -11.64 -2.90 -12.84
N ASP A 167 -12.90 -2.48 -12.62
CA ASP A 167 -13.60 -1.55 -13.49
C ASP A 167 -12.83 -0.22 -13.65
N LEU A 168 -12.35 0.36 -12.53
CA LEU A 168 -11.54 1.57 -12.57
C LEU A 168 -10.20 1.39 -13.32
N MET A 169 -9.59 0.21 -13.22
CA MET A 169 -8.36 -0.09 -13.95
C MET A 169 -8.62 -0.27 -15.44
N LEU A 170 -9.71 -0.94 -15.81
CA LEU A 170 -10.13 -1.11 -17.20
C LEU A 170 -10.44 0.23 -17.87
N GLU A 171 -11.21 1.09 -17.20
CA GLU A 171 -11.51 2.44 -17.69
C GLU A 171 -10.23 3.25 -17.94
N LYS A 172 -9.30 3.23 -16.99
CA LYS A 172 -8.02 3.94 -17.10
C LYS A 172 -7.14 3.41 -18.23
N SER A 173 -7.23 2.13 -18.54
CA SER A 173 -6.42 1.45 -19.56
C SER A 173 -7.14 1.36 -20.91
N GLU A 174 -8.36 1.91 -21.03
CA GLU A 174 -9.22 1.88 -22.22
C GLU A 174 -9.63 0.46 -22.67
N TYR A 175 -9.56 -0.53 -21.78
CA TYR A 175 -10.04 -1.89 -22.03
C TYR A 175 -11.50 -2.05 -21.64
N ARG A 176 -12.16 -3.02 -22.27
CA ARG A 176 -13.55 -3.39 -22.02
C ARG A 176 -13.67 -4.89 -21.83
N MET A 177 -14.72 -5.32 -21.14
CA MET A 177 -15.08 -6.72 -21.00
C MET A 177 -16.58 -6.89 -21.15
N ASP A 178 -17.01 -8.06 -21.64
CA ASP A 178 -18.43 -8.44 -21.72
C ASP A 178 -18.95 -8.98 -20.37
N GLU A 179 -20.27 -9.20 -20.29
CA GLU A 179 -20.91 -9.68 -19.05
C GLU A 179 -20.44 -11.08 -18.65
N ARG A 180 -20.21 -11.98 -19.62
CA ARG A 180 -19.66 -13.31 -19.34
C ARG A 180 -18.26 -13.25 -18.73
N THR A 181 -17.43 -12.37 -19.23
CA THR A 181 -16.09 -12.13 -18.70
C THR A 181 -16.17 -11.54 -17.29
N ARG A 182 -17.13 -10.64 -17.07
CA ARG A 182 -17.38 -10.03 -15.77
C ARG A 182 -17.76 -11.07 -14.70
N GLU A 183 -18.68 -11.99 -15.04
CA GLU A 183 -19.07 -13.08 -14.13
C GLU A 183 -17.87 -13.98 -13.79
N LYS A 184 -17.02 -14.30 -14.77
CA LYS A 184 -15.80 -15.08 -14.54
C LYS A 184 -14.81 -14.35 -13.62
N CYS A 185 -14.58 -13.05 -13.85
CA CYS A 185 -13.71 -12.23 -13.00
C CYS A 185 -14.24 -12.17 -11.57
N PHE A 186 -15.56 -12.04 -11.39
CA PHE A 186 -16.18 -12.08 -10.06
C PHE A 186 -15.93 -13.40 -9.35
N SER A 187 -16.09 -14.54 -10.05
CA SER A 187 -15.78 -15.85 -9.49
C SER A 187 -14.31 -15.97 -9.08
N ILE A 188 -13.39 -15.49 -9.92
CA ILE A 188 -11.95 -15.48 -9.60
C ILE A 188 -11.67 -14.62 -8.37
N CYS A 189 -12.27 -13.44 -8.26
CA CYS A 189 -12.13 -12.57 -7.09
C CYS A 189 -12.71 -13.21 -5.82
N ALA A 190 -13.87 -13.87 -5.91
CA ALA A 190 -14.49 -14.57 -4.80
C ALA A 190 -13.65 -15.75 -4.30
N ASP A 191 -13.01 -16.49 -5.21
CA ASP A 191 -12.09 -17.56 -4.85
C ASP A 191 -10.79 -17.02 -4.21
N ALA A 192 -10.27 -15.91 -4.74
CA ALA A 192 -9.09 -15.27 -4.16
C ALA A 192 -9.34 -14.78 -2.73
N CYS A 193 -10.50 -14.21 -2.43
CA CYS A 193 -10.86 -13.73 -1.09
C CYS A 193 -10.95 -14.85 -0.02
N ARG A 194 -10.96 -16.13 -0.42
CA ARG A 194 -10.91 -17.27 0.52
C ARG A 194 -9.51 -17.57 1.00
N GLU A 195 -8.50 -17.07 0.31
CA GLU A 195 -7.10 -17.27 0.63
C GLU A 195 -6.57 -16.15 1.54
N GLU A 196 -5.79 -16.52 2.55
CA GLU A 196 -5.12 -15.52 3.37
C GLU A 196 -4.09 -14.73 2.56
N ASN A 197 -4.04 -13.43 2.74
CA ASN A 197 -3.04 -12.55 2.10
C ASN A 197 -3.04 -12.59 0.57
N TYR A 198 -4.20 -12.70 -0.06
CA TYR A 198 -4.35 -12.79 -1.52
C TYR A 198 -3.86 -11.55 -2.30
N GLY A 199 -3.59 -10.44 -1.61
CA GLY A 199 -2.92 -9.26 -2.18
C GLY A 199 -3.83 -8.13 -2.61
N ASN A 200 -5.16 -8.26 -2.41
CA ASN A 200 -6.13 -7.17 -2.61
C ASN A 200 -6.00 -6.49 -4.00
N GLY A 201 -5.88 -5.20 -4.06
CA GLY A 201 -5.74 -4.46 -5.31
C GLY A 201 -4.48 -4.81 -6.14
N ARG A 202 -3.43 -5.37 -5.51
CA ARG A 202 -2.28 -5.93 -6.26
C ARG A 202 -2.66 -7.19 -7.02
N PHE A 203 -3.52 -8.03 -6.42
CA PHE A 203 -4.06 -9.21 -7.10
C PHE A 203 -4.85 -8.82 -8.35
N VAL A 204 -5.76 -7.84 -8.23
CA VAL A 204 -6.56 -7.35 -9.37
C VAL A 204 -5.67 -6.79 -10.47
N ARG A 205 -4.64 -6.02 -10.11
CA ARG A 205 -3.67 -5.49 -11.08
C ARG A 205 -2.96 -6.62 -11.83
N ASN A 206 -2.42 -7.60 -11.10
CA ASN A 206 -1.76 -8.74 -11.70
C ASN A 206 -2.71 -9.54 -12.61
N LEU A 207 -3.98 -9.70 -12.18
CA LEU A 207 -5.01 -10.38 -12.96
C LEU A 207 -5.25 -9.68 -14.30
N LEU A 208 -5.37 -8.35 -14.27
CA LEU A 208 -5.55 -7.54 -15.48
C LEU A 208 -4.30 -7.57 -16.37
N ASP A 209 -3.10 -7.39 -15.81
CA ASP A 209 -1.83 -7.42 -16.56
C ASP A 209 -1.66 -8.76 -17.29
N HIS A 210 -1.97 -9.88 -16.64
CA HIS A 210 -1.94 -11.21 -17.26
C HIS A 210 -3.01 -11.38 -18.33
N ALA A 211 -4.22 -10.85 -18.11
CA ALA A 211 -5.29 -10.90 -19.10
C ALA A 211 -4.91 -10.13 -20.38
N ILE A 212 -4.30 -8.96 -20.24
CA ILE A 212 -3.80 -8.17 -21.37
C ILE A 212 -2.71 -8.93 -22.14
N MET A 213 -1.79 -9.60 -21.47
CA MET A 213 -0.77 -10.42 -22.14
C MET A 213 -1.38 -11.57 -22.93
N ARG A 214 -2.37 -12.26 -22.35
CA ARG A 214 -3.07 -13.38 -23.03
C ARG A 214 -3.90 -12.92 -24.21
N GLN A 215 -4.58 -11.79 -24.05
CA GLN A 215 -5.29 -11.17 -25.19
C GLN A 215 -4.33 -10.90 -26.34
N ALA A 216 -3.16 -10.30 -26.06
CA ALA A 216 -2.15 -10.03 -27.09
C ALA A 216 -1.71 -11.33 -27.80
N ASP A 217 -1.43 -12.39 -27.02
CA ASP A 217 -1.08 -13.71 -27.59
C ASP A 217 -2.22 -14.30 -28.43
N ARG A 218 -3.46 -14.16 -28.00
CA ARG A 218 -4.65 -14.61 -28.75
C ARG A 218 -4.80 -13.85 -30.07
N LEU A 219 -4.75 -12.52 -30.00
CA LEU A 219 -4.90 -11.66 -31.18
C LEU A 219 -3.78 -11.91 -32.22
N ILE A 220 -2.54 -12.14 -31.80
CA ILE A 220 -1.43 -12.50 -32.71
C ILE A 220 -1.72 -13.82 -33.42
N ARG A 221 -2.29 -14.82 -32.74
CA ARG A 221 -2.63 -16.12 -33.34
C ARG A 221 -3.82 -16.03 -34.33
N GLU A 222 -4.82 -15.24 -33.97
CA GLU A 222 -6.05 -15.08 -34.79
C GLU A 222 -5.81 -14.21 -36.03
N HIS A 223 -4.91 -13.20 -35.94
CA HIS A 223 -4.70 -12.20 -37.00
C HIS A 223 -3.33 -12.34 -37.69
N GLN A 224 -2.83 -13.58 -37.89
CA GLN A 224 -1.54 -13.81 -38.57
C GLN A 224 -1.41 -13.16 -39.97
N ASN A 225 -2.53 -12.79 -40.62
CA ASN A 225 -2.55 -12.16 -41.95
C ASN A 225 -3.63 -11.07 -42.11
N GLY A 226 -4.20 -10.52 -41.04
CA GLY A 226 -5.31 -9.57 -41.10
C GLY A 226 -5.04 -8.25 -40.39
N THR A 227 -5.84 -7.25 -40.69
CA THR A 227 -5.89 -5.96 -39.97
C THR A 227 -6.70 -6.13 -38.71
N LEU A 228 -6.08 -5.84 -37.54
CA LEU A 228 -6.74 -5.82 -36.25
C LEU A 228 -7.63 -4.57 -36.17
N GLU A 229 -8.91 -4.73 -35.86
CA GLU A 229 -9.80 -3.60 -35.59
C GLU A 229 -9.54 -3.06 -34.16
N LYS A 230 -9.62 -1.73 -33.99
CA LYS A 230 -9.35 -1.08 -32.70
C LYS A 230 -10.31 -1.57 -31.59
N GLU A 231 -11.53 -1.93 -31.96
CA GLU A 231 -12.54 -2.44 -31.01
C GLU A 231 -12.17 -3.81 -30.45
N GLU A 232 -11.63 -4.70 -31.28
CA GLU A 232 -11.13 -6.02 -30.87
C GLU A 232 -9.88 -5.92 -29.99
N ALA A 233 -9.02 -4.94 -30.30
CA ALA A 233 -7.80 -4.68 -29.53
C ALA A 233 -8.07 -4.20 -28.10
N CYS A 234 -9.24 -3.66 -27.82
CA CYS A 234 -9.63 -3.18 -26.50
C CYS A 234 -10.55 -4.15 -25.73
N LEU A 235 -10.96 -5.28 -26.36
CA LEU A 235 -11.88 -6.24 -25.74
C LEU A 235 -11.13 -7.39 -25.08
N LEU A 236 -11.29 -7.54 -23.78
CA LEU A 236 -10.87 -8.70 -23.02
C LEU A 236 -12.01 -9.72 -22.94
N THR A 237 -11.70 -10.98 -23.19
CA THR A 237 -12.65 -12.09 -23.17
C THR A 237 -12.46 -12.97 -21.95
N ALA A 238 -13.44 -13.83 -21.67
CA ALA A 238 -13.36 -14.76 -20.56
C ALA A 238 -12.14 -15.72 -20.65
N ASP A 239 -11.64 -16.02 -21.84
CA ASP A 239 -10.49 -16.90 -22.03
C ASP A 239 -9.15 -16.23 -21.69
N ASP A 240 -9.12 -14.89 -21.68
CA ASP A 240 -7.95 -14.12 -21.31
C ASP A 240 -7.72 -14.11 -19.78
N PHE A 241 -8.78 -14.35 -18.98
CA PHE A 241 -8.69 -14.39 -17.51
C PHE A 241 -8.53 -15.80 -16.97
N GLU A 242 -7.53 -16.01 -16.16
CA GLU A 242 -7.34 -17.24 -15.39
C GLU A 242 -6.95 -16.90 -13.95
N MET A 243 -7.29 -17.81 -13.01
CA MET A 243 -6.83 -17.73 -11.64
C MET A 243 -5.29 -17.76 -11.63
N ILE A 244 -4.69 -16.65 -11.26
CA ILE A 244 -3.24 -16.60 -11.05
C ILE A 244 -2.98 -17.35 -9.75
N GLY A 245 -2.15 -18.42 -9.82
CA GLY A 245 -1.80 -19.20 -8.66
C GLY A 245 -1.19 -18.32 -7.57
N LEU A 246 -1.95 -18.04 -6.54
CA LEU A 246 -1.43 -17.47 -5.30
C LEU A 246 -0.34 -18.45 -4.86
N LYS A 247 0.92 -18.01 -4.83
CA LYS A 247 2.07 -18.89 -4.55
C LYS A 247 1.81 -19.62 -3.24
N LYS A 248 1.44 -20.92 -3.30
CA LYS A 248 1.53 -21.80 -2.15
C LYS A 248 2.95 -21.66 -1.63
N LYS A 249 3.13 -21.28 -0.37
CA LYS A 249 4.43 -21.31 0.29
C LYS A 249 5.11 -22.62 -0.11
N PRO A 250 6.35 -22.61 -0.66
CA PRO A 250 7.03 -23.86 -0.94
C PRO A 250 7.08 -24.62 0.36
N GLN A 251 6.43 -25.80 0.41
CA GLN A 251 6.59 -26.70 1.52
C GLN A 251 8.09 -26.92 1.66
N SER A 252 8.64 -26.57 2.82
CA SER A 252 10.05 -26.77 3.13
C SER A 252 10.32 -28.27 2.93
N ARG A 253 10.96 -28.62 1.80
CA ARG A 253 11.53 -29.94 1.65
C ARG A 253 12.59 -30.04 2.72
N GLN A 254 12.29 -30.79 3.77
CA GLN A 254 13.32 -31.26 4.70
C GLN A 254 14.29 -32.10 3.88
N ILE A 255 15.42 -31.53 3.56
CA ILE A 255 16.56 -32.30 3.04
C ILE A 255 17.14 -33.02 4.24
N GLY A 256 16.63 -34.23 4.46
CA GLY A 256 17.20 -35.14 5.46
C GLY A 256 18.53 -35.68 4.93
N PHE A 257 19.62 -35.27 5.55
CA PHE A 257 20.88 -35.99 5.42
C PHE A 257 20.71 -37.34 6.17
N CYS A 258 20.60 -38.45 5.44
CA CYS A 258 20.79 -39.78 6.00
C CYS A 258 22.26 -39.92 6.37
N ALA A 259 22.58 -39.79 7.66
CA ALA A 259 23.86 -40.25 8.18
C ALA A 259 23.92 -41.77 8.05
N GLY A 260 24.67 -42.30 7.09
CA GLY A 260 24.98 -43.71 6.96
C GLY A 260 25.75 -44.17 8.19
N ARG A 261 25.17 -45.10 8.94
CA ARG A 261 25.90 -45.90 9.93
C ARG A 261 26.85 -46.81 9.16
N THR A 262 28.13 -46.60 9.28
CA THR A 262 29.16 -47.63 8.98
C THR A 262 29.30 -48.54 10.18
N ALA A 263 29.25 -49.86 9.93
CA ALA A 263 29.50 -50.95 10.86
C ALA A 263 30.99 -51.02 11.26
#